data_9ed285f1e099e85f0df5b034a0bce999
#
_entry.id   9ed285f1e099e85f0df5b034a0bce999
#
_cell.length_a   1.000
_cell.length_b   1.000
_cell.length_c   1.000
_cell.angle_alpha   90.00
_cell.angle_beta   90.00
_cell.angle_gamma   90.00
#
_symmetry.space_group_name_H-M   'P 1'
#
loop_
_entity.id
_entity.type
_entity.pdbx_description
1 polymer ?
#
loop_
_entity_poly.entity_id
_entity_poly.type
_entity_poly.pdbx_seq_one_letter_code
_entity_poly.pdbx_strand_id
1 'polypeptide(L)'
;NLAVRNGTPLSCLMIDIDHFKAINDSYGHEAGDLVIKSVAAIIQRAVRDIGMAFRYGGEEFLVLLGGTDEQTAMVCANDIYNSVHLLTLRYGLAEIGQIDVSIGIASYPQHTQSDSLLRAADAALYRAKELGRSRIVSFGMLKAD
;
A
#
# COMPACT_ATOMS: atom_id res chain seq x y z
N ASN A 1 -20.64 -6.87 -5.37
CA ASN A 1 -19.73 -7.99 -5.26
C ASN A 1 -20.17 -8.94 -4.15
N LEU A 2 -19.47 -10.04 -3.99
CA LEU A 2 -19.86 -11.09 -3.04
C LEU A 2 -19.82 -10.60 -1.59
N ALA A 3 -18.83 -9.80 -1.22
CA ALA A 3 -18.70 -9.25 0.12
C ALA A 3 -19.93 -8.39 0.47
N VAL A 4 -20.37 -7.55 -0.46
CA VAL A 4 -21.53 -6.69 -0.26
C VAL A 4 -22.77 -7.53 -0.03
N ARG A 5 -23.00 -8.52 -0.88
CA ARG A 5 -24.22 -9.35 -0.79
C ARG A 5 -24.28 -10.16 0.50
N ASN A 6 -23.15 -10.64 0.97
CA ASN A 6 -23.08 -11.48 2.17
C ASN A 6 -22.80 -10.71 3.44
N GLY A 7 -22.57 -9.37 3.34
CA GLY A 7 -22.22 -8.57 4.50
C GLY A 7 -20.82 -8.89 5.04
N THR A 8 -19.99 -9.62 4.29
CA THR A 8 -18.64 -9.94 4.73
C THR A 8 -17.74 -8.72 4.58
N PRO A 9 -16.73 -8.56 5.44
CA PRO A 9 -15.82 -7.43 5.33
C PRO A 9 -14.98 -7.48 4.05
N LEU A 10 -14.57 -6.30 3.63
CA LEU A 10 -13.67 -6.12 2.50
C LEU A 10 -12.76 -4.97 2.83
N SER A 11 -11.47 -5.15 2.67
CA SER A 11 -10.50 -4.10 2.94
C SER A 11 -9.69 -3.78 1.70
N CYS A 12 -9.24 -2.54 1.63
CA CYS A 12 -8.45 -2.03 0.53
C CYS A 12 -7.23 -1.31 1.07
N LEU A 13 -6.07 -1.60 0.49
CA LEU A 13 -4.84 -0.85 0.76
C LEU A 13 -4.46 -0.10 -0.51
N MET A 14 -4.16 1.19 -0.36
CA MET A 14 -3.55 1.98 -1.42
C MET A 14 -2.12 2.29 -1.00
N ILE A 15 -1.15 1.89 -1.82
CA ILE A 15 0.28 1.95 -1.48
C ILE A 15 1.01 2.79 -2.50
N ASP A 16 1.87 3.68 -2.03
CA ASP A 16 2.69 4.53 -2.89
C ASP A 16 4.15 4.48 -2.40
N ILE A 17 5.08 4.32 -3.34
CA ILE A 17 6.51 4.33 -3.01
C ILE A 17 6.92 5.77 -2.77
N ASP A 18 7.43 6.05 -1.58
CA ASP A 18 7.81 7.40 -1.18
C ASP A 18 9.00 7.91 -1.98
N HIS A 19 8.89 9.15 -2.45
CA HIS A 19 9.98 9.84 -3.16
C HIS A 19 10.50 9.07 -4.38
N PHE A 20 9.60 8.39 -5.09
CA PHE A 20 9.99 7.58 -6.24
C PHE A 20 10.67 8.40 -7.34
N LYS A 21 10.18 9.63 -7.56
CA LYS A 21 10.81 10.53 -8.53
C LYS A 21 12.28 10.80 -8.18
N ALA A 22 12.56 11.01 -6.90
CA ALA A 22 13.93 11.23 -6.43
C ALA A 22 14.82 10.01 -6.68
N ILE A 23 14.26 8.81 -6.55
CA ILE A 23 15.00 7.57 -6.85
C ILE A 23 15.38 7.54 -8.33
N ASN A 24 14.42 7.81 -9.22
CA ASN A 24 14.69 7.87 -10.65
C ASN A 24 15.72 8.95 -10.99
N ASP A 25 15.60 10.12 -10.40
CA ASP A 25 16.51 11.22 -10.66
C ASP A 25 17.94 10.93 -10.19
N SER A 26 18.07 10.21 -9.07
CA SER A 26 19.38 9.90 -8.47
C SER A 26 20.04 8.69 -9.09
N TYR A 27 19.28 7.66 -9.46
CA TYR A 27 19.83 6.35 -9.87
C TYR A 27 19.43 5.92 -11.27
N GLY A 28 18.51 6.65 -11.91
CA GLY A 28 18.03 6.35 -13.25
C GLY A 28 16.77 5.52 -13.27
N HIS A 29 16.10 5.48 -14.44
CA HIS A 29 14.83 4.78 -14.61
C HIS A 29 14.95 3.28 -14.45
N GLU A 30 16.08 2.68 -14.84
CA GLU A 30 16.26 1.24 -14.68
C GLU A 30 16.35 0.85 -13.20
N ALA A 31 17.00 1.69 -12.39
CA ALA A 31 17.02 1.48 -10.94
C ALA A 31 15.62 1.66 -10.35
N GLY A 32 14.85 2.64 -10.83
CA GLY A 32 13.45 2.82 -10.44
C GLY A 32 12.62 1.59 -10.78
N ASP A 33 12.83 0.99 -11.95
CA ASP A 33 12.12 -0.24 -12.33
C ASP A 33 12.47 -1.39 -11.38
N LEU A 34 13.70 -1.49 -10.95
CA LEU A 34 14.10 -2.50 -9.96
C LEU A 34 13.38 -2.29 -8.65
N VAL A 35 13.26 -1.04 -8.20
CA VAL A 35 12.50 -0.70 -6.99
C VAL A 35 11.04 -1.14 -7.13
N ILE A 36 10.39 -0.79 -8.24
CA ILE A 36 9.00 -1.19 -8.51
C ILE A 36 8.84 -2.70 -8.44
N LYS A 37 9.71 -3.45 -9.12
CA LYS A 37 9.64 -4.91 -9.15
C LYS A 37 9.84 -5.51 -7.76
N SER A 38 10.75 -4.96 -6.99
CA SER A 38 11.06 -5.45 -5.65
C SER A 38 9.89 -5.22 -4.70
N VAL A 39 9.29 -4.02 -4.74
CA VAL A 39 8.12 -3.70 -3.93
C VAL A 39 6.94 -4.55 -4.35
N ALA A 40 6.71 -4.71 -5.66
CA ALA A 40 5.63 -5.55 -6.18
C ALA A 40 5.75 -6.98 -5.68
N ALA A 41 6.96 -7.54 -5.68
CA ALA A 41 7.19 -8.90 -5.19
C ALA A 41 6.86 -9.04 -3.71
N ILE A 42 7.21 -8.05 -2.91
CA ILE A 42 6.88 -8.02 -1.48
C ILE A 42 5.37 -8.00 -1.29
N ILE A 43 4.67 -7.14 -2.01
CA ILE A 43 3.21 -7.01 -1.91
C ILE A 43 2.54 -8.31 -2.31
N GLN A 44 2.92 -8.89 -3.45
CA GLN A 44 2.35 -10.14 -3.94
C GLN A 44 2.52 -11.27 -2.92
N ARG A 45 3.69 -11.37 -2.32
CA ARG A 45 3.96 -12.39 -1.31
C ARG A 45 3.10 -12.19 -0.06
N ALA A 46 2.93 -10.94 0.36
CA ALA A 46 2.16 -10.63 1.56
C ALA A 46 0.68 -10.94 1.39
N VAL A 47 0.13 -10.81 0.18
CA VAL A 47 -1.30 -10.96 -0.06
C VAL A 47 -1.70 -12.26 -0.76
N ARG A 48 -0.73 -13.09 -1.13
CA ARG A 48 -0.94 -14.25 -2.00
C ARG A 48 -2.12 -15.14 -1.60
N ASP A 49 -2.29 -15.38 -0.31
CA ASP A 49 -3.32 -16.30 0.19
C ASP A 49 -4.57 -15.58 0.70
N ILE A 50 -4.59 -14.25 0.72
CA ILE A 50 -5.67 -13.51 1.34
C ILE A 50 -6.28 -12.44 0.44
N GLY A 51 -5.67 -12.15 -0.70
CA GLY A 51 -6.20 -11.10 -1.55
C GLY A 51 -5.53 -11.00 -2.89
N MET A 52 -5.70 -9.85 -3.51
CA MET A 52 -5.17 -9.56 -4.85
C MET A 52 -4.47 -8.21 -4.83
N ALA A 53 -3.39 -8.11 -5.61
CA ALA A 53 -2.64 -6.88 -5.72
C ALA A 53 -2.51 -6.48 -7.19
N PHE A 54 -2.59 -5.18 -7.44
CA PHE A 54 -2.52 -4.61 -8.78
C PHE A 54 -1.59 -3.41 -8.77
N ARG A 55 -0.84 -3.22 -9.85
CA ARG A 55 -0.16 -1.95 -10.05
C ARG A 55 -1.20 -0.94 -10.53
N TYR A 56 -1.43 0.10 -9.74
CA TYR A 56 -2.52 1.04 -9.98
C TYR A 56 -2.08 2.26 -10.78
N GLY A 57 -0.89 2.76 -10.51
CA GLY A 57 -0.29 3.88 -11.22
C GLY A 57 1.18 3.61 -11.44
N GLY A 58 1.97 4.63 -11.73
CA GLY A 58 3.40 4.47 -12.00
C GLY A 58 4.15 3.84 -10.84
N GLU A 59 3.86 4.30 -9.63
CA GLU A 59 4.52 3.87 -8.40
C GLU A 59 3.51 3.48 -7.33
N GLU A 60 2.26 3.29 -7.72
CA GLU A 60 1.15 3.00 -6.82
C GLU A 60 0.63 1.60 -7.00
N PHE A 61 0.21 0.98 -5.90
CA PHE A 61 -0.34 -0.37 -5.89
C PHE A 61 -1.66 -0.36 -5.12
N LEU A 62 -2.58 -1.17 -5.62
CA LEU A 62 -3.88 -1.39 -5.00
C LEU A 62 -3.94 -2.82 -4.52
N VAL A 63 -4.34 -3.03 -3.26
CA VAL A 63 -4.55 -4.35 -2.67
C VAL A 63 -6.01 -4.48 -2.26
N LEU A 64 -6.63 -5.58 -2.64
CA LEU A 64 -8.00 -5.92 -2.23
C LEU A 64 -7.98 -7.19 -1.41
N LEU A 65 -8.56 -7.12 -0.21
CA LEU A 65 -8.56 -8.23 0.76
C LEU A 65 -10.00 -8.58 1.10
N GLY A 66 -10.51 -9.64 0.46
CA GLY A 66 -11.85 -10.14 0.72
C GLY A 66 -11.94 -10.83 2.07
N GLY A 67 -13.10 -10.73 2.75
CA GLY A 67 -13.31 -11.36 4.04
C GLY A 67 -12.39 -10.84 5.14
N THR A 68 -11.87 -9.62 5.00
CA THR A 68 -10.82 -9.09 5.86
C THR A 68 -11.27 -7.77 6.48
N ASP A 69 -11.23 -7.70 7.81
CA ASP A 69 -11.55 -6.48 8.55
C ASP A 69 -10.33 -5.55 8.65
N GLU A 70 -10.53 -4.39 9.26
CA GLU A 70 -9.46 -3.40 9.43
C GLU A 70 -8.26 -3.96 10.18
N GLN A 71 -8.50 -4.71 11.24
CA GLN A 71 -7.43 -5.21 12.08
C GLN A 71 -6.50 -6.15 11.32
N THR A 72 -7.07 -7.06 10.55
CA THR A 72 -6.29 -7.98 9.72
C THR A 72 -5.61 -7.25 8.56
N ALA A 73 -6.30 -6.28 7.99
CA ALA A 73 -5.72 -5.44 6.94
C ALA A 73 -4.51 -4.65 7.46
N MET A 74 -4.59 -4.17 8.70
CA MET A 74 -3.48 -3.46 9.33
C MET A 74 -2.26 -4.37 9.50
N VAL A 75 -2.47 -5.63 9.88
CA VAL A 75 -1.38 -6.61 9.99
C VAL A 75 -0.70 -6.80 8.63
N CYS A 76 -1.49 -6.95 7.58
CA CYS A 76 -0.97 -7.08 6.22
C CYS A 76 -0.17 -5.84 5.81
N ALA A 77 -0.72 -4.65 6.09
CA ALA A 77 -0.04 -3.39 5.76
C ALA A 77 1.29 -3.26 6.51
N ASN A 78 1.32 -3.66 7.78
CA ASN A 78 2.56 -3.63 8.56
C ASN A 78 3.60 -4.59 8.00
N ASP A 79 3.20 -5.79 7.55
CA ASP A 79 4.10 -6.73 6.91
C ASP A 79 4.74 -6.12 5.66
N ILE A 80 3.92 -5.51 4.83
CA ILE A 80 4.40 -4.86 3.61
C ILE A 80 5.35 -3.72 3.96
N TYR A 81 4.92 -2.85 4.86
CA TYR A 81 5.73 -1.68 5.28
C TYR A 81 7.10 -2.11 5.80
N ASN A 82 7.11 -3.08 6.71
CA ASN A 82 8.36 -3.55 7.32
C ASN A 82 9.27 -4.24 6.31
N SER A 83 8.71 -5.05 5.42
CA SER A 83 9.49 -5.75 4.41
C SER A 83 10.13 -4.77 3.42
N VAL A 84 9.40 -3.74 3.02
CA VAL A 84 9.94 -2.70 2.14
C VAL A 84 11.04 -1.93 2.87
N HIS A 85 10.79 -1.57 4.13
CA HIS A 85 11.76 -0.82 4.92
C HIS A 85 13.09 -1.56 5.08
N LEU A 86 13.04 -2.90 5.10
CA LEU A 86 14.23 -3.74 5.26
C LEU A 86 14.92 -4.08 3.94
N LEU A 87 14.39 -3.63 2.80
CA LEU A 87 15.01 -3.90 1.51
C LEU A 87 16.40 -3.28 1.41
N THR A 88 17.33 -4.06 0.87
CA THR A 88 18.64 -3.56 0.46
C THR A 88 18.78 -3.84 -1.02
N LEU A 89 18.81 -2.81 -1.84
CA LEU A 89 18.87 -2.95 -3.28
C LEU A 89 20.13 -2.33 -3.83
N ARG A 90 20.70 -2.98 -4.85
CA ARG A 90 21.85 -2.47 -5.57
C ARG A 90 21.52 -2.46 -7.06
N TYR A 91 21.98 -1.42 -7.74
CA TYR A 91 21.89 -1.33 -9.17
C TYR A 91 23.31 -1.09 -9.71
N GLY A 92 23.89 -2.09 -10.33
CA GLY A 92 25.31 -2.04 -10.70
C GLY A 92 26.18 -1.95 -9.45
N LEU A 93 27.00 -0.91 -9.38
CA LEU A 93 27.86 -0.65 -8.21
C LEU A 93 27.18 0.28 -7.20
N ALA A 94 26.03 0.84 -7.55
CA ALA A 94 25.35 1.78 -6.68
C ALA A 94 24.43 1.05 -5.70
N GLU A 95 24.47 1.46 -4.44
CA GLU A 95 23.53 1.03 -3.43
C GLU A 95 22.38 2.04 -3.40
N ILE A 96 21.16 1.56 -3.69
CA ILE A 96 19.97 2.40 -3.62
C ILE A 96 19.65 2.60 -2.15
N GLY A 97 19.44 3.86 -1.74
CA GLY A 97 19.17 4.17 -0.36
C GLY A 97 17.88 3.56 0.16
N GLN A 98 17.48 3.98 1.35
CA GLN A 98 16.29 3.48 2.04
C GLN A 98 15.05 3.62 1.16
N ILE A 99 14.28 2.54 1.03
CA ILE A 99 13.00 2.54 0.34
C ILE A 99 11.89 2.50 1.39
N ASP A 100 10.94 3.38 1.26
CA ASP A 100 9.78 3.43 2.13
C ASP A 100 8.50 3.55 1.31
N VAL A 101 7.38 3.19 1.94
CA VAL A 101 6.06 3.31 1.36
C VAL A 101 5.14 4.03 2.32
N SER A 102 4.15 4.72 1.76
CA SER A 102 3.01 5.24 2.50
C SER A 102 1.81 4.37 2.13
N ILE A 103 0.98 4.03 3.11
CA ILE A 103 -0.14 3.11 2.90
C ILE A 103 -1.40 3.71 3.51
N GLY A 104 -2.48 3.71 2.73
CA GLY A 104 -3.81 4.04 3.21
C GLY A 104 -4.67 2.79 3.25
N ILE A 105 -5.45 2.62 4.31
CA ILE A 105 -6.34 1.48 4.51
C ILE A 105 -7.77 1.96 4.65
N ALA A 106 -8.70 1.28 3.99
CA ALA A 106 -10.13 1.46 4.23
C ALA A 106 -10.79 0.09 4.29
N SER A 107 -11.83 -0.03 5.10
CA SER A 107 -12.55 -1.29 5.30
C SER A 107 -14.05 -1.09 5.21
N TYR A 108 -14.71 -2.02 4.53
CA TYR A 108 -16.17 -2.11 4.45
C TYR A 108 -16.63 -3.26 5.36
N PRO A 109 -17.72 -3.13 6.09
CA PRO A 109 -18.58 -1.95 6.23
C PRO A 109 -18.12 -0.98 7.32
N GLN A 110 -17.02 -1.26 7.99
CA GLN A 110 -16.58 -0.56 9.19
C GLN A 110 -16.32 0.93 8.95
N HIS A 111 -15.65 1.27 7.86
CA HIS A 111 -15.25 2.65 7.58
C HIS A 111 -16.15 3.33 6.56
N THR A 112 -16.70 2.60 5.60
CA THR A 112 -17.35 3.20 4.45
C THR A 112 -18.24 2.20 3.73
N GLN A 113 -18.99 2.69 2.75
CA GLN A 113 -19.74 1.87 1.81
C GLN A 113 -18.79 1.21 0.82
N SER A 114 -19.19 0.08 0.23
CA SER A 114 -18.35 -0.65 -0.70
C SER A 114 -17.98 0.15 -1.94
N ASP A 115 -18.89 1.00 -2.44
CA ASP A 115 -18.65 1.82 -3.63
C ASP A 115 -17.70 2.99 -3.38
N SER A 116 -17.44 3.32 -2.10
CA SER A 116 -16.53 4.40 -1.71
C SER A 116 -15.21 3.88 -1.15
N LEU A 117 -15.01 2.56 -1.17
CA LEU A 117 -13.87 1.93 -0.50
C LEU A 117 -12.53 2.41 -1.06
N LEU A 118 -12.40 2.42 -2.39
CA LEU A 118 -11.17 2.86 -3.05
C LEU A 118 -10.86 4.32 -2.73
N ARG A 119 -11.89 5.16 -2.79
CA ARG A 119 -11.77 6.58 -2.49
C ARG A 119 -11.34 6.81 -1.04
N ALA A 120 -11.89 6.03 -0.13
CA ALA A 120 -11.52 6.12 1.29
C ALA A 120 -10.07 5.72 1.52
N ALA A 121 -9.62 4.64 0.88
CA ALA A 121 -8.22 4.21 0.99
C ALA A 121 -7.28 5.27 0.41
N ASP A 122 -7.68 5.89 -0.70
CA ASP A 122 -6.89 6.96 -1.32
C ASP A 122 -6.81 8.19 -0.41
N ALA A 123 -7.91 8.55 0.25
CA ALA A 123 -7.92 9.66 1.21
C ALA A 123 -6.98 9.37 2.39
N ALA A 124 -6.96 8.12 2.86
CA ALA A 124 -6.07 7.71 3.95
C ALA A 124 -4.61 7.78 3.49
N LEU A 125 -4.32 7.36 2.26
CA LEU A 125 -2.98 7.48 1.69
C LEU A 125 -2.54 8.93 1.61
N TYR A 126 -3.41 9.80 1.15
CA TYR A 126 -3.11 11.23 1.06
C TYR A 126 -2.73 11.77 2.44
N ARG A 127 -3.49 11.35 3.47
CA ARG A 127 -3.19 11.78 4.84
C ARG A 127 -1.82 11.26 5.31
N ALA A 128 -1.46 10.03 4.94
CA ALA A 128 -0.14 9.49 5.26
C ALA A 128 0.95 10.38 4.67
N LYS A 129 0.77 10.83 3.43
CA LYS A 129 1.73 11.72 2.77
C LYS A 129 1.80 13.08 3.47
N GLU A 130 0.66 13.62 3.87
CA GLU A 130 0.60 14.91 4.59
C GLU A 130 1.33 14.84 5.93
N LEU A 131 1.24 13.71 6.61
CA LEU A 131 1.85 13.53 7.92
C LEU A 131 3.36 13.28 7.87
N GLY A 132 3.94 13.19 6.68
CA GLY A 132 5.38 13.04 6.53
C GLY A 132 5.82 11.75 5.85
N ARG A 133 4.89 11.01 5.26
CA ARG A 133 5.16 9.76 4.54
C ARG A 133 5.70 8.66 5.45
N SER A 134 6.12 7.55 4.89
CA SER A 134 6.68 6.40 5.59
C SER A 134 5.81 5.98 6.78
N ARG A 135 4.56 5.68 6.49
CA ARG A 135 3.59 5.31 7.54
C ARG A 135 2.32 4.73 6.94
N ILE A 136 1.51 4.17 7.83
CA ILE A 136 0.23 3.57 7.52
C ILE A 136 -0.85 4.42 8.17
N VAL A 137 -1.86 4.82 7.41
CA VAL A 137 -3.03 5.53 7.93
C VAL A 137 -4.28 4.77 7.56
N SER A 138 -5.12 4.48 8.52
CA SER A 138 -6.44 3.91 8.29
C SER A 138 -7.47 5.02 8.14
N PHE A 139 -8.44 4.82 7.26
CA PHE A 139 -9.53 5.77 7.08
C PHE A 139 -10.31 6.00 8.38
N GLY A 140 -10.36 4.97 9.24
CA GLY A 140 -10.97 5.11 10.56
C GLY A 140 -10.32 6.18 11.42
N MET A 141 -9.02 6.38 11.25
CA MET A 141 -8.30 7.45 11.98
C MET A 141 -8.76 8.84 11.55
N LEU A 142 -9.18 9.01 10.29
CA LEU A 142 -9.67 10.29 9.79
C LEU A 142 -11.05 10.63 10.34
N LYS A 143 -11.85 9.60 10.62
CA LYS A 143 -13.21 9.75 11.13
C LYS A 143 -13.26 9.94 12.64
N ALA A 144 -12.16 9.73 13.33
CA ALA A 144 -12.10 9.84 14.79
C ALA A 144 -12.12 11.28 15.29
N ASP A 145 -11.92 12.26 14.41
CA ASP A 145 -11.93 13.69 14.76
C ASP A 145 -13.34 14.31 14.78
#